data_9539af65927dfecc68abda7768b03d47
#
_entry.id   9539af65927dfecc68abda7768b03d47
#
_cell.length_a   1.000
_cell.length_b   1.000
_cell.length_c   1.000
_cell.angle_alpha   90.00
_cell.angle_beta   90.00
_cell.angle_gamma   90.00
#
_symmetry.space_group_name_H-M   'P 1'
#
loop_
_entity.id
_entity.type
_entity.pdbx_description
1 polymer ?
#
loop_
_entity_poly.entity_id
_entity_poly.type
_entity_poly.pdbx_seq_one_letter_code
_entity_poly.pdbx_strand_id
1 'polypeptide(L)'
;MEALTTWQLTLLAVYCGIVAVLSLFGFHRWFILRIYYRHRAQAPALRGQFESLPGVTVQLPIFNEYHVVERLLEAVGKIDWPRDRFEIQVLDDSTDETQTRARASVERLQARGINARYLPRTDRTGFKAGALAAGLLQAQHDFIFILDADFMPPPDVLRKSMHHFTDEAIGMVQMRWGHLNRHFSVLTRIQSIFLDGHLVIEHTARNRSGRFFNFNGTAGVWRRQAIVDAGGWQHDTLTEDLDLSFRAQLAGWR
;
A
#
# COMPACT_ATOMS: atom_id res chain seq x y z
N MET A 1 27.56 50.85 -14.01
CA MET A 1 27.25 49.47 -13.57
C MET A 1 28.55 48.84 -13.11
N GLU A 2 28.67 48.57 -11.83
CA GLU A 2 29.88 47.87 -11.31
C GLU A 2 29.89 46.44 -11.81
N ALA A 3 31.02 45.95 -12.26
CA ALA A 3 31.19 44.58 -12.66
C ALA A 3 31.05 43.64 -11.44
N LEU A 4 30.33 42.53 -11.59
CA LEU A 4 30.21 41.54 -10.51
C LEU A 4 31.56 40.98 -10.13
N THR A 5 31.80 40.82 -8.82
CA THR A 5 33.01 40.16 -8.34
C THR A 5 32.99 38.67 -8.66
N THR A 6 34.13 38.01 -8.69
CA THR A 6 34.29 36.57 -8.93
C THR A 6 33.41 35.75 -7.97
N TRP A 7 33.31 36.16 -6.70
CA TRP A 7 32.46 35.52 -5.71
C TRP A 7 30.97 35.63 -6.06
N GLN A 8 30.50 36.81 -6.46
CA GLN A 8 29.11 37.02 -6.89
C GLN A 8 28.76 36.20 -8.12
N LEU A 9 29.68 36.10 -9.08
CA LEU A 9 29.51 35.25 -10.26
C LEU A 9 29.41 33.76 -9.90
N THR A 10 30.23 33.29 -8.94
CA THR A 10 30.17 31.91 -8.44
C THR A 10 28.82 31.61 -7.77
N LEU A 11 28.37 32.51 -6.88
CA LEU A 11 27.06 32.37 -6.24
C LEU A 11 25.91 32.34 -7.25
N LEU A 12 25.95 33.22 -8.24
CA LEU A 12 24.94 33.27 -9.30
C LEU A 12 24.94 31.97 -10.13
N ALA A 13 26.10 31.42 -10.47
CA ALA A 13 26.22 30.17 -11.20
C ALA A 13 25.64 29.00 -10.39
N VAL A 14 25.96 28.90 -9.08
CA VAL A 14 25.42 27.87 -8.19
C VAL A 14 23.92 28.01 -8.07
N TYR A 15 23.40 29.23 -7.85
CA TYR A 15 21.96 29.52 -7.80
C TYR A 15 21.25 29.08 -9.09
N CYS A 16 21.76 29.49 -10.26
CA CYS A 16 21.18 29.09 -11.55
C CYS A 16 21.23 27.57 -11.75
N GLY A 17 22.30 26.90 -11.34
CA GLY A 17 22.41 25.46 -11.34
C GLY A 17 21.32 24.76 -10.51
N ILE A 18 21.12 25.22 -9.28
CA ILE A 18 20.06 24.72 -8.39
C ILE A 18 18.68 24.96 -9.01
N VAL A 19 18.40 26.15 -9.52
CA VAL A 19 17.12 26.49 -10.17
C VAL A 19 16.89 25.61 -11.40
N ALA A 20 17.91 25.38 -12.22
CA ALA A 20 17.81 24.49 -13.39
C ALA A 20 17.44 23.06 -12.98
N VAL A 21 18.08 22.51 -11.95
CA VAL A 21 17.76 21.15 -11.41
C VAL A 21 16.32 21.12 -10.90
N LEU A 22 15.90 22.11 -10.09
CA LEU A 22 14.53 22.20 -9.58
C LEU A 22 13.49 22.32 -10.71
N SER A 23 13.83 23.04 -11.77
CA SER A 23 12.97 23.18 -12.95
C SER A 23 12.75 21.85 -13.68
N LEU A 24 13.74 20.96 -13.73
CA LEU A 24 13.57 19.61 -14.29
C LEU A 24 12.54 18.79 -13.50
N PHE A 25 12.57 18.86 -12.17
CA PHE A 25 11.54 18.22 -11.32
C PHE A 25 10.16 18.83 -11.53
N GLY A 26 10.08 20.15 -11.67
CA GLY A 26 8.83 20.86 -11.99
C GLY A 26 8.26 20.41 -13.34
N PHE A 27 9.12 20.31 -14.36
CA PHE A 27 8.73 19.82 -15.68
C PHE A 27 8.23 18.37 -15.64
N HIS A 28 8.86 17.50 -14.84
CA HIS A 28 8.39 16.13 -14.63
C HIS A 28 6.95 16.10 -14.07
N ARG A 29 6.63 16.96 -13.09
CA ARG A 29 5.27 17.05 -12.54
C ARG A 29 4.25 17.49 -13.61
N TRP A 30 4.61 18.45 -14.45
CA TRP A 30 3.76 18.87 -15.56
C TRP A 30 3.55 17.75 -16.59
N PHE A 31 4.60 16.98 -16.88
CA PHE A 31 4.50 15.81 -17.73
C PHE A 31 3.54 14.73 -17.17
N ILE A 32 3.60 14.44 -15.88
CA ILE A 32 2.66 13.52 -15.21
C ILE A 32 1.22 14.03 -15.31
N LEU A 33 0.99 15.34 -15.10
CA LEU A 33 -0.33 15.95 -15.27
C LEU A 33 -0.87 15.77 -16.70
N ARG A 34 -0.02 15.98 -17.71
CA ARG A 34 -0.40 15.75 -19.11
C ARG A 34 -0.80 14.30 -19.37
N ILE A 35 -0.06 13.32 -18.84
CA ILE A 35 -0.40 11.91 -18.93
C ILE A 35 -1.73 11.64 -18.23
N TYR A 36 -1.92 12.16 -17.03
CA TYR A 36 -3.16 12.01 -16.26
C TYR A 36 -4.37 12.49 -17.09
N TYR A 37 -4.34 13.71 -17.60
CA TYR A 37 -5.46 14.25 -18.38
C TYR A 37 -5.74 13.44 -19.65
N ARG A 38 -4.70 12.90 -20.28
CA ARG A 38 -4.83 12.05 -21.48
C ARG A 38 -5.47 10.70 -21.18
N HIS A 39 -5.19 10.10 -20.02
CA HIS A 39 -5.57 8.74 -19.72
C HIS A 39 -6.63 8.60 -18.60
N ARG A 40 -7.02 9.68 -17.93
CA ARG A 40 -7.93 9.62 -16.77
C ARG A 40 -9.31 8.99 -17.04
N ALA A 41 -9.76 9.00 -18.27
CA ALA A 41 -11.03 8.38 -18.67
C ALA A 41 -10.90 6.86 -18.99
N GLN A 42 -9.68 6.36 -19.13
CA GLN A 42 -9.40 4.96 -19.48
C GLN A 42 -9.34 4.11 -18.20
N ALA A 43 -10.49 3.91 -17.54
CA ALA A 43 -10.53 3.04 -16.36
C ALA A 43 -10.12 1.61 -16.73
N PRO A 44 -9.35 0.89 -15.88
CA PRO A 44 -9.07 -0.51 -16.09
C PRO A 44 -10.37 -1.29 -16.20
N ALA A 45 -10.58 -1.95 -17.34
CA ALA A 45 -11.75 -2.79 -17.53
C ALA A 45 -11.57 -4.11 -16.78
N LEU A 46 -12.64 -4.58 -16.14
CA LEU A 46 -12.70 -5.95 -15.63
C LEU A 46 -12.77 -6.91 -16.84
N ARG A 47 -11.86 -7.89 -16.88
CA ARG A 47 -11.90 -8.94 -17.92
C ARG A 47 -12.95 -9.99 -17.68
N GLY A 48 -13.40 -10.12 -16.42
CA GLY A 48 -14.41 -11.10 -16.02
C GLY A 48 -14.82 -10.91 -14.56
N GLN A 49 -15.62 -11.84 -14.09
CA GLN A 49 -15.97 -11.96 -12.68
C GLN A 49 -15.70 -13.39 -12.22
N PHE A 50 -15.23 -13.54 -10.99
CA PHE A 50 -15.11 -14.86 -10.40
C PHE A 50 -16.50 -15.47 -10.18
N GLU A 51 -16.76 -16.64 -10.76
CA GLU A 51 -17.96 -17.44 -10.47
C GLU A 51 -17.95 -17.92 -9.03
N SER A 52 -16.78 -18.29 -8.55
CA SER A 52 -16.52 -18.68 -7.16
C SER A 52 -15.42 -17.79 -6.60
N LEU A 53 -15.74 -17.02 -5.57
CA LEU A 53 -14.81 -16.06 -4.98
C LEU A 53 -13.56 -16.77 -4.45
N PRO A 54 -12.35 -16.28 -4.74
CA PRO A 54 -11.10 -16.90 -4.27
C PRO A 54 -10.88 -16.69 -2.77
N GLY A 55 -9.97 -17.47 -2.20
CA GLY A 55 -9.53 -17.28 -0.83
C GLY A 55 -8.61 -16.06 -0.68
N VAL A 56 -8.78 -15.31 0.42
CA VAL A 56 -7.99 -14.12 0.75
C VAL A 56 -7.46 -14.22 2.17
N THR A 57 -6.15 -14.02 2.34
CA THR A 57 -5.50 -13.82 3.62
C THR A 57 -5.23 -12.34 3.83
N VAL A 58 -5.80 -11.75 4.88
CA VAL A 58 -5.52 -10.37 5.29
C VAL A 58 -4.33 -10.36 6.23
N GLN A 59 -3.28 -9.64 5.88
CA GLN A 59 -2.10 -9.46 6.72
C GLN A 59 -2.08 -8.08 7.36
N LEU A 60 -2.01 -8.06 8.69
CA LEU A 60 -2.04 -6.86 9.52
C LEU A 60 -0.71 -6.77 10.29
N PRO A 61 0.33 -6.14 9.72
CA PRO A 61 1.57 -5.89 10.44
C PRO A 61 1.35 -4.82 11.51
N ILE A 62 1.68 -5.13 12.77
CA ILE A 62 1.44 -4.28 13.93
C ILE A 62 2.73 -4.10 14.72
N PHE A 63 2.99 -2.85 15.16
CA PHE A 63 4.07 -2.53 16.07
C PHE A 63 3.72 -1.32 16.96
N ASN A 64 3.41 -1.58 18.24
CA ASN A 64 3.10 -0.56 19.26
C ASN A 64 1.92 0.36 18.85
N GLU A 65 0.85 -0.24 18.33
CA GLU A 65 -0.33 0.44 17.78
C GLU A 65 -1.54 0.38 18.74
N TYR A 66 -1.28 0.60 20.02
CA TYR A 66 -2.23 0.48 21.14
C TYR A 66 -3.58 1.16 20.91
N HIS A 67 -3.58 2.36 20.31
CA HIS A 67 -4.79 3.17 20.16
C HIS A 67 -5.66 2.80 18.96
N VAL A 68 -5.13 2.06 17.99
CA VAL A 68 -5.82 1.81 16.72
C VAL A 68 -6.07 0.33 16.42
N VAL A 69 -5.35 -0.59 17.07
CA VAL A 69 -5.39 -2.03 16.77
C VAL A 69 -6.80 -2.63 16.92
N GLU A 70 -7.56 -2.27 17.97
CA GLU A 70 -8.92 -2.80 18.16
C GLU A 70 -9.87 -2.32 17.07
N ARG A 71 -9.77 -1.04 16.69
CA ARG A 71 -10.58 -0.44 15.63
C ARG A 71 -10.28 -1.08 14.27
N LEU A 72 -9.00 -1.34 13.96
CA LEU A 72 -8.60 -2.04 12.75
C LEU A 72 -9.23 -3.43 12.70
N LEU A 73 -9.03 -4.25 13.74
CA LEU A 73 -9.51 -5.63 13.78
C LEU A 73 -11.04 -5.71 13.69
N GLU A 74 -11.74 -4.78 14.34
CA GLU A 74 -13.20 -4.69 14.23
C GLU A 74 -13.64 -4.32 12.81
N ALA A 75 -12.92 -3.40 12.12
CA ALA A 75 -13.21 -3.03 10.73
C ALA A 75 -12.95 -4.19 9.77
N VAL A 76 -11.81 -4.87 9.92
CA VAL A 76 -11.43 -6.03 9.09
C VAL A 76 -12.41 -7.20 9.30
N GLY A 77 -12.87 -7.42 10.54
CA GLY A 77 -13.87 -8.43 10.86
C GLY A 77 -15.26 -8.19 10.23
N LYS A 78 -15.52 -6.98 9.70
CA LYS A 78 -16.76 -6.61 8.98
C LYS A 78 -16.66 -6.74 7.47
N ILE A 79 -15.49 -7.13 6.93
CA ILE A 79 -15.34 -7.32 5.48
C ILE A 79 -16.30 -8.40 4.98
N ASP A 80 -17.06 -8.06 3.93
CA ASP A 80 -18.00 -8.97 3.26
C ASP A 80 -17.26 -9.94 2.34
N TRP A 81 -16.87 -11.08 2.91
CA TRP A 81 -16.23 -12.17 2.20
C TRP A 81 -16.67 -13.52 2.77
N PRO A 82 -16.74 -14.61 1.96
CA PRO A 82 -17.10 -15.94 2.45
C PRO A 82 -16.16 -16.39 3.57
N ARG A 83 -16.71 -16.83 4.71
CA ARG A 83 -15.93 -17.15 5.94
C ARG A 83 -14.94 -18.29 5.75
N ASP A 84 -15.28 -19.25 4.92
CA ASP A 84 -14.43 -20.40 4.54
C ASP A 84 -13.29 -20.03 3.59
N ARG A 85 -13.29 -18.79 3.08
CA ARG A 85 -12.30 -18.25 2.13
C ARG A 85 -11.66 -16.96 2.62
N PHE A 86 -11.69 -16.74 3.92
CA PHE A 86 -11.21 -15.52 4.55
C PHE A 86 -10.39 -15.83 5.79
N GLU A 87 -9.12 -15.43 5.77
CA GLU A 87 -8.20 -15.55 6.90
C GLU A 87 -7.69 -14.17 7.29
N ILE A 88 -7.55 -13.92 8.59
CA ILE A 88 -6.91 -12.73 9.15
C ILE A 88 -5.65 -13.17 9.90
N GLN A 89 -4.50 -12.62 9.54
CA GLN A 89 -3.23 -12.78 10.24
C GLN A 89 -2.84 -11.46 10.90
N VAL A 90 -2.78 -11.43 12.21
CA VAL A 90 -2.24 -10.32 13.00
C VAL A 90 -0.76 -10.59 13.24
N LEU A 91 0.10 -9.88 12.49
CA LEU A 91 1.56 -10.04 12.52
C LEU A 91 2.13 -9.04 13.53
N ASP A 92 2.30 -9.47 14.77
CA ASP A 92 2.55 -8.56 15.89
C ASP A 92 4.03 -8.58 16.33
N ASP A 93 4.69 -7.45 16.11
CA ASP A 93 6.06 -7.17 16.55
C ASP A 93 6.09 -6.26 17.79
N SER A 94 4.95 -5.97 18.41
CA SER A 94 4.84 -5.01 19.51
C SER A 94 5.59 -5.46 20.76
N THR A 95 6.02 -4.48 21.55
CA THR A 95 6.74 -4.66 22.82
C THR A 95 5.98 -4.05 24.01
N ASP A 96 4.79 -3.50 23.76
CA ASP A 96 3.93 -2.83 24.73
C ASP A 96 2.59 -3.55 24.93
N GLU A 97 1.63 -2.90 25.56
CA GLU A 97 0.29 -3.42 25.83
C GLU A 97 -0.56 -3.68 24.57
N THR A 98 -0.07 -3.29 23.38
CA THR A 98 -0.70 -3.61 22.09
C THR A 98 -0.90 -5.10 21.94
N GLN A 99 0.07 -5.94 22.38
CA GLN A 99 0.00 -7.40 22.33
C GLN A 99 -1.25 -7.95 23.02
N THR A 100 -1.53 -7.46 24.22
CA THR A 100 -2.71 -7.90 24.99
C THR A 100 -4.00 -7.54 24.29
N ARG A 101 -4.10 -6.31 23.75
CA ARG A 101 -5.27 -5.85 23.01
C ARG A 101 -5.47 -6.57 21.69
N ALA A 102 -4.39 -6.79 20.94
CA ALA A 102 -4.43 -7.52 19.69
C ALA A 102 -4.91 -8.96 19.89
N ARG A 103 -4.34 -9.66 20.87
CA ARG A 103 -4.74 -11.03 21.23
C ARG A 103 -6.22 -11.11 21.61
N ALA A 104 -6.68 -10.26 22.53
CA ALA A 104 -8.08 -10.22 22.95
C ALA A 104 -9.03 -9.91 21.77
N SER A 105 -8.59 -9.07 20.83
CA SER A 105 -9.38 -8.76 19.63
C SER A 105 -9.47 -9.94 18.68
N VAL A 106 -8.38 -10.69 18.50
CA VAL A 106 -8.38 -11.94 17.72
C VAL A 106 -9.32 -12.96 18.32
N GLU A 107 -9.29 -13.16 19.65
CA GLU A 107 -10.21 -14.05 20.36
C GLU A 107 -11.69 -13.67 20.15
N ARG A 108 -12.00 -12.37 20.19
CA ARG A 108 -13.36 -11.87 19.87
C ARG A 108 -13.76 -12.19 18.41
N LEU A 109 -12.84 -12.08 17.46
CA LEU A 109 -13.10 -12.44 16.06
C LEU A 109 -13.34 -13.94 15.89
N GLN A 110 -12.52 -14.76 16.54
CA GLN A 110 -12.67 -16.24 16.55
C GLN A 110 -14.01 -16.67 17.17
N ALA A 111 -14.44 -16.03 18.28
CA ALA A 111 -15.75 -16.28 18.89
C ALA A 111 -16.93 -15.93 17.96
N ARG A 112 -16.72 -15.08 16.96
CA ARG A 112 -17.69 -14.74 15.91
C ARG A 112 -17.57 -15.65 14.67
N GLY A 113 -16.79 -16.72 14.75
CA GLY A 113 -16.55 -17.67 13.64
C GLY A 113 -15.68 -17.12 12.52
N ILE A 114 -14.82 -16.14 12.78
CA ILE A 114 -13.86 -15.61 11.83
C ILE A 114 -12.54 -16.34 12.00
N ASN A 115 -11.96 -16.84 10.91
CA ASN A 115 -10.62 -17.44 10.91
C ASN A 115 -9.56 -16.33 11.11
N ALA A 116 -9.27 -16.00 12.36
CA ALA A 116 -8.28 -15.01 12.74
C ALA A 116 -7.15 -15.67 13.53
N ARG A 117 -5.91 -15.31 13.23
CA ARG A 117 -4.71 -15.86 13.86
C ARG A 117 -3.84 -14.73 14.42
N TYR A 118 -3.40 -14.88 15.66
CA TYR A 118 -2.41 -14.00 16.27
C TYR A 118 -1.02 -14.60 16.10
N LEU A 119 -0.13 -13.93 15.40
CA LEU A 119 1.20 -14.38 15.02
C LEU A 119 2.26 -13.39 15.58
N PRO A 120 2.60 -13.52 16.88
CA PRO A 120 3.62 -12.68 17.50
C PRO A 120 5.01 -13.08 17.02
N ARG A 121 5.92 -12.09 16.89
CA ARG A 121 7.33 -12.32 16.68
C ARG A 121 8.12 -11.72 17.84
N THR A 122 9.14 -12.43 18.29
CA THR A 122 10.11 -11.94 19.29
C THR A 122 11.33 -11.30 18.62
N ASP A 123 11.68 -11.78 17.44
CA ASP A 123 12.72 -11.20 16.58
C ASP A 123 12.08 -10.31 15.52
N ARG A 124 12.35 -9.02 15.62
CA ARG A 124 11.84 -7.98 14.69
C ARG A 124 12.74 -7.79 13.46
N THR A 125 13.61 -8.75 13.15
CA THR A 125 14.48 -8.66 11.95
C THR A 125 13.65 -8.40 10.71
N GLY A 126 14.07 -7.42 9.91
CA GLY A 126 13.37 -7.01 8.69
C GLY A 126 12.11 -6.17 8.93
N PHE A 127 11.81 -5.78 10.17
CA PHE A 127 10.67 -4.92 10.50
C PHE A 127 9.37 -5.39 9.84
N LYS A 128 8.63 -4.50 9.17
CA LYS A 128 7.39 -4.80 8.46
C LYS A 128 7.58 -5.83 7.34
N ALA A 129 8.63 -5.69 6.53
CA ALA A 129 8.95 -6.67 5.47
C ALA A 129 9.15 -8.08 6.05
N GLY A 130 9.89 -8.20 7.16
CA GLY A 130 10.09 -9.46 7.86
C GLY A 130 8.79 -10.05 8.43
N ALA A 131 7.89 -9.20 8.96
CA ALA A 131 6.57 -9.64 9.43
C ALA A 131 5.72 -10.18 8.28
N LEU A 132 5.65 -9.44 7.15
CA LEU A 132 4.91 -9.86 5.95
C LEU A 132 5.49 -11.14 5.35
N ALA A 133 6.81 -11.29 5.29
CA ALA A 133 7.47 -12.52 4.83
C ALA A 133 7.12 -13.73 5.72
N ALA A 134 7.19 -13.59 7.04
CA ALA A 134 6.84 -14.64 7.99
C ALA A 134 5.35 -15.03 7.90
N GLY A 135 4.47 -14.03 7.75
CA GLY A 135 3.04 -14.25 7.53
C GLY A 135 2.74 -14.93 6.20
N LEU A 136 3.46 -14.60 5.13
CA LEU A 136 3.27 -15.20 3.81
C LEU A 136 3.53 -16.70 3.80
N LEU A 137 4.52 -17.17 4.56
CA LEU A 137 4.82 -18.61 4.71
C LEU A 137 3.67 -19.38 5.36
N GLN A 138 2.86 -18.73 6.18
CA GLN A 138 1.75 -19.32 6.91
C GLN A 138 0.37 -18.98 6.30
N ALA A 139 0.33 -18.16 5.24
CA ALA A 139 -0.90 -17.76 4.58
C ALA A 139 -1.58 -18.97 3.91
N GLN A 140 -2.89 -19.11 4.12
CA GLN A 140 -3.69 -20.23 3.60
C GLN A 140 -4.18 -20.00 2.18
N HIS A 141 -4.17 -18.75 1.69
CA HIS A 141 -4.79 -18.37 0.44
C HIS A 141 -3.80 -17.74 -0.55
N ASP A 142 -4.22 -17.71 -1.82
CA ASP A 142 -3.40 -17.21 -2.94
C ASP A 142 -3.43 -15.68 -3.09
N PHE A 143 -4.34 -15.01 -2.40
CA PHE A 143 -4.42 -13.55 -2.42
C PHE A 143 -4.15 -12.99 -1.04
N ILE A 144 -3.24 -12.02 -0.99
CA ILE A 144 -2.75 -11.40 0.24
C ILE A 144 -3.20 -9.94 0.26
N PHE A 145 -4.11 -9.61 1.17
CA PHE A 145 -4.55 -8.24 1.38
C PHE A 145 -3.79 -7.63 2.55
N ILE A 146 -3.06 -6.55 2.33
CA ILE A 146 -2.20 -5.90 3.33
C ILE A 146 -2.85 -4.61 3.80
N LEU A 147 -2.94 -4.44 5.12
CA LEU A 147 -3.48 -3.24 5.77
C LEU A 147 -2.60 -2.84 6.96
N ASP A 148 -2.21 -1.59 7.00
CA ASP A 148 -1.55 -0.99 8.18
C ASP A 148 -2.57 -0.72 9.30
N ALA A 149 -2.07 -0.55 10.51
CA ALA A 149 -2.88 -0.47 11.72
C ALA A 149 -3.86 0.72 11.77
N ASP A 150 -3.57 1.80 11.08
CA ASP A 150 -4.38 3.02 11.03
C ASP A 150 -5.43 3.02 9.91
N PHE A 151 -5.49 1.96 9.09
CA PHE A 151 -6.45 1.84 7.99
C PHE A 151 -7.80 1.26 8.45
N MET A 152 -8.87 1.77 7.84
CA MET A 152 -10.23 1.27 8.03
C MET A 152 -10.85 0.88 6.69
N PRO A 153 -10.80 -0.41 6.31
CA PRO A 153 -11.39 -0.85 5.06
C PRO A 153 -12.92 -0.79 5.12
N PRO A 154 -13.60 -0.35 4.05
CA PRO A 154 -15.03 -0.53 3.94
C PRO A 154 -15.38 -2.00 3.78
N PRO A 155 -16.57 -2.46 4.24
CA PRO A 155 -16.95 -3.88 4.18
C PRO A 155 -16.89 -4.49 2.77
N ASP A 156 -17.16 -3.72 1.74
CA ASP A 156 -17.21 -4.16 0.34
C ASP A 156 -15.87 -4.05 -0.41
N VAL A 157 -14.77 -3.78 0.28
CA VAL A 157 -13.46 -3.53 -0.32
C VAL A 157 -12.98 -4.68 -1.21
N LEU A 158 -13.11 -5.92 -0.77
CA LEU A 158 -12.74 -7.10 -1.54
C LEU A 158 -13.70 -7.36 -2.71
N ARG A 159 -15.00 -7.12 -2.52
CA ARG A 159 -16.00 -7.22 -3.59
C ARG A 159 -15.66 -6.30 -4.77
N LYS A 160 -15.14 -5.11 -4.49
CA LYS A 160 -14.79 -4.11 -5.50
C LYS A 160 -13.44 -4.38 -6.19
N SER A 161 -12.52 -5.05 -5.52
CA SER A 161 -11.13 -5.17 -6.00
C SER A 161 -10.78 -6.54 -6.58
N MET A 162 -11.34 -7.62 -6.06
CA MET A 162 -10.89 -8.97 -6.40
C MET A 162 -11.14 -9.38 -7.85
N HIS A 163 -12.20 -8.89 -8.47
CA HIS A 163 -12.52 -9.24 -9.86
C HIS A 163 -11.48 -8.78 -10.89
N HIS A 164 -10.59 -7.85 -10.54
CA HIS A 164 -9.46 -7.52 -11.40
C HIS A 164 -8.50 -8.70 -11.60
N PHE A 165 -8.39 -9.59 -10.62
CA PHE A 165 -7.51 -10.76 -10.69
C PHE A 165 -8.03 -11.91 -11.56
N THR A 166 -9.18 -11.76 -12.22
CA THR A 166 -9.60 -12.64 -13.31
C THR A 166 -8.68 -12.53 -14.53
N ASP A 167 -7.95 -11.43 -14.65
CA ASP A 167 -6.77 -11.31 -15.50
C ASP A 167 -5.56 -11.93 -14.76
N GLU A 168 -5.06 -13.05 -15.27
CA GLU A 168 -3.96 -13.80 -14.65
C GLU A 168 -2.64 -13.02 -14.63
N ALA A 169 -2.47 -12.02 -15.48
CA ALA A 169 -1.28 -11.17 -15.49
C ALA A 169 -1.29 -10.08 -14.41
N ILE A 170 -2.41 -9.89 -13.68
CA ILE A 170 -2.47 -8.94 -12.57
C ILE A 170 -1.89 -9.57 -11.32
N GLY A 171 -0.74 -9.02 -10.90
CA GLY A 171 -0.05 -9.39 -9.66
C GLY A 171 -0.49 -8.57 -8.46
N MET A 172 -0.93 -7.31 -8.66
CA MET A 172 -1.27 -6.40 -7.56
C MET A 172 -2.41 -5.46 -7.93
N VAL A 173 -3.30 -5.21 -6.97
CA VAL A 173 -4.34 -4.18 -7.04
C VAL A 173 -4.18 -3.22 -5.87
N GLN A 174 -3.73 -1.99 -6.13
CA GLN A 174 -3.64 -0.92 -5.14
C GLN A 174 -4.97 -0.17 -5.03
N MET A 175 -5.52 -0.09 -3.82
CA MET A 175 -6.70 0.71 -3.55
C MET A 175 -6.33 2.17 -3.30
N ARG A 176 -7.23 3.06 -3.68
CA ARG A 176 -7.10 4.47 -3.35
C ARG A 176 -7.47 4.70 -1.88
N TRP A 177 -6.61 5.42 -1.17
CA TRP A 177 -6.88 5.80 0.21
C TRP A 177 -7.92 6.93 0.30
N GLY A 178 -8.79 6.82 1.31
CA GLY A 178 -9.63 7.91 1.77
C GLY A 178 -8.98 8.63 2.96
N HIS A 179 -9.54 9.78 3.34
CA HIS A 179 -9.02 10.57 4.44
C HIS A 179 -10.06 10.68 5.55
N LEU A 180 -9.82 10.02 6.69
CA LEU A 180 -10.75 10.03 7.84
C LEU A 180 -10.82 11.40 8.51
N ASN A 181 -9.71 12.14 8.53
CA ASN A 181 -9.56 13.38 9.30
C ASN A 181 -9.35 14.63 8.44
N ARG A 182 -9.73 14.61 7.15
CA ARG A 182 -9.50 15.71 6.19
C ARG A 182 -9.90 17.09 6.71
N HIS A 183 -10.98 17.16 7.48
CA HIS A 183 -11.55 18.41 7.97
C HIS A 183 -11.17 18.75 9.42
N PHE A 184 -10.27 17.98 10.04
CA PHE A 184 -9.88 18.17 11.42
C PHE A 184 -9.03 19.45 11.62
N SER A 185 -8.12 19.74 10.71
CA SER A 185 -7.27 20.93 10.74
C SER A 185 -6.81 21.36 9.35
N VAL A 186 -6.23 22.57 9.27
CA VAL A 186 -5.58 23.05 8.03
C VAL A 186 -4.45 22.12 7.60
N LEU A 187 -3.66 21.61 8.56
CA LEU A 187 -2.56 20.68 8.29
C LEU A 187 -3.06 19.38 7.68
N THR A 188 -4.09 18.75 8.27
CA THR A 188 -4.66 17.49 7.73
C THR A 188 -5.28 17.68 6.35
N ARG A 189 -5.86 18.86 6.09
CA ARG A 189 -6.37 19.21 4.77
C ARG A 189 -5.24 19.35 3.73
N ILE A 190 -4.13 19.99 4.09
CA ILE A 190 -2.97 20.10 3.21
C ILE A 190 -2.38 18.72 2.93
N GLN A 191 -2.20 17.88 3.95
CA GLN A 191 -1.72 16.50 3.79
C GLN A 191 -2.62 15.69 2.86
N SER A 192 -3.95 15.83 2.97
CA SER A 192 -4.88 15.14 2.08
C SER A 192 -4.73 15.56 0.62
N ILE A 193 -4.44 16.84 0.35
CA ILE A 193 -4.20 17.34 -1.01
C ILE A 193 -2.93 16.73 -1.60
N PHE A 194 -1.84 16.63 -0.82
CA PHE A 194 -0.59 16.00 -1.28
C PHE A 194 -0.80 14.52 -1.59
N LEU A 195 -1.48 13.78 -0.71
CA LEU A 195 -1.80 12.36 -0.93
C LEU A 195 -2.73 12.16 -2.13
N ASP A 196 -3.73 13.01 -2.32
CA ASP A 196 -4.58 12.98 -3.52
C ASP A 196 -3.75 13.26 -4.80
N GLY A 197 -2.75 14.14 -4.73
CA GLY A 197 -1.81 14.36 -5.83
C GLY A 197 -1.07 13.08 -6.24
N HIS A 198 -0.63 12.30 -5.26
CA HIS A 198 0.03 11.01 -5.49
C HIS A 198 -0.96 9.93 -5.95
N LEU A 199 -1.99 9.65 -5.14
CA LEU A 199 -2.89 8.51 -5.37
C LEU A 199 -3.86 8.73 -6.55
N VAL A 200 -4.36 9.96 -6.75
CA VAL A 200 -5.32 10.24 -7.82
C VAL A 200 -4.63 10.60 -9.12
N ILE A 201 -3.61 11.46 -9.07
CA ILE A 201 -2.98 11.97 -10.28
C ILE A 201 -1.86 11.04 -10.74
N GLU A 202 -0.84 10.83 -9.91
CA GLU A 202 0.35 10.10 -10.31
C GLU A 202 0.08 8.61 -10.55
N HIS A 203 -0.58 7.92 -9.62
CA HIS A 203 -0.93 6.50 -9.77
C HIS A 203 -1.84 6.26 -10.98
N THR A 204 -2.87 7.09 -11.15
CA THR A 204 -3.76 7.00 -12.32
C THR A 204 -2.98 7.22 -13.62
N ALA A 205 -2.11 8.24 -13.66
CA ALA A 205 -1.29 8.53 -14.83
C ALA A 205 -0.40 7.35 -15.18
N ARG A 206 0.35 6.81 -14.21
CA ARG A 206 1.28 5.70 -14.41
C ARG A 206 0.56 4.41 -14.81
N ASN A 207 -0.40 3.96 -14.01
CA ASN A 207 -1.13 2.73 -14.24
C ASN A 207 -1.84 2.72 -15.59
N ARG A 208 -2.68 3.75 -15.88
CA ARG A 208 -3.48 3.79 -17.11
C ARG A 208 -2.67 4.04 -18.37
N SER A 209 -1.44 4.52 -18.27
CA SER A 209 -0.52 4.67 -19.40
C SER A 209 0.45 3.50 -19.57
N GLY A 210 0.29 2.42 -18.79
CA GLY A 210 1.15 1.24 -18.85
C GLY A 210 2.55 1.45 -18.29
N ARG A 211 2.75 2.45 -17.43
CA ARG A 211 4.02 2.68 -16.72
C ARG A 211 4.03 1.96 -15.39
N PHE A 212 5.21 1.64 -14.93
CA PHE A 212 5.40 1.10 -13.58
C PHE A 212 4.88 2.09 -12.54
N PHE A 213 4.20 1.56 -11.54
CA PHE A 213 3.74 2.31 -10.37
C PHE A 213 4.02 1.49 -9.11
N ASN A 214 4.09 2.16 -7.97
CA ASN A 214 4.42 1.51 -6.72
C ASN A 214 3.17 1.05 -5.95
N PHE A 215 3.31 -0.04 -5.22
CA PHE A 215 2.51 -0.34 -4.06
C PHE A 215 2.88 0.65 -2.94
N ASN A 216 1.90 1.14 -2.20
CA ASN A 216 2.12 2.12 -1.13
C ASN A 216 2.19 1.47 0.26
N GLY A 217 2.62 0.24 0.34
CA GLY A 217 2.79 -0.50 1.58
C GLY A 217 1.51 -1.02 2.23
N THR A 218 0.34 -0.48 1.86
CA THR A 218 -0.93 -0.78 2.49
C THR A 218 -2.11 -0.59 1.55
N ALA A 219 -3.29 -1.09 1.96
CA ALA A 219 -4.54 -1.02 1.21
C ALA A 219 -4.40 -1.56 -0.21
N GLY A 220 -3.82 -2.73 -0.35
CA GLY A 220 -3.70 -3.42 -1.63
C GLY A 220 -3.70 -4.93 -1.51
N VAL A 221 -4.17 -5.58 -2.55
CA VAL A 221 -4.16 -7.04 -2.66
C VAL A 221 -3.07 -7.47 -3.62
N TRP A 222 -2.31 -8.46 -3.22
CA TRP A 222 -1.30 -9.13 -4.03
C TRP A 222 -1.74 -10.55 -4.40
N ARG A 223 -1.44 -10.97 -5.61
CA ARG A 223 -1.36 -12.40 -5.92
C ARG A 223 -0.09 -12.96 -5.28
N ARG A 224 -0.21 -13.99 -4.44
CA ARG A 224 0.91 -14.64 -3.76
C ARG A 224 2.04 -15.01 -4.72
N GLN A 225 1.69 -15.54 -5.90
CA GLN A 225 2.66 -15.91 -6.92
C GLN A 225 3.50 -14.72 -7.39
N ALA A 226 2.90 -13.53 -7.54
CA ALA A 226 3.63 -12.32 -7.93
C ALA A 226 4.68 -11.91 -6.88
N ILE A 227 4.37 -12.07 -5.59
CA ILE A 227 5.34 -11.83 -4.51
C ILE A 227 6.48 -12.86 -4.60
N VAL A 228 6.17 -14.14 -4.83
CA VAL A 228 7.17 -15.21 -4.93
C VAL A 228 8.06 -15.02 -6.14
N ASP A 229 7.50 -14.75 -7.32
CA ASP A 229 8.25 -14.55 -8.57
C ASP A 229 9.15 -13.30 -8.51
N ALA A 230 8.77 -12.31 -7.72
CA ALA A 230 9.59 -11.14 -7.44
C ALA A 230 10.71 -11.39 -6.41
N GLY A 231 10.85 -12.62 -5.89
CA GLY A 231 11.86 -12.98 -4.88
C GLY A 231 11.46 -12.65 -3.44
N GLY A 232 10.15 -12.45 -3.16
CA GLY A 232 9.62 -12.23 -1.82
C GLY A 232 9.86 -10.82 -1.26
N TRP A 233 9.43 -10.62 -0.02
CA TRP A 233 9.70 -9.40 0.73
C TRP A 233 11.17 -9.30 1.09
N GLN A 234 11.79 -8.15 0.81
CA GLN A 234 13.18 -7.85 1.13
C GLN A 234 13.23 -6.66 2.09
N HIS A 235 14.22 -6.64 2.98
CA HIS A 235 14.35 -5.63 4.04
C HIS A 235 15.69 -4.88 4.01
N ASP A 236 16.43 -5.05 2.94
CA ASP A 236 17.69 -4.37 2.66
C ASP A 236 17.50 -2.99 2.00
N THR A 237 16.25 -2.60 1.78
CA THR A 237 15.83 -1.29 1.26
C THR A 237 14.97 -0.53 2.27
N LEU A 238 14.92 0.82 2.17
CA LEU A 238 14.07 1.66 3.03
C LEU A 238 12.58 1.55 2.72
N THR A 239 12.23 1.07 1.53
CA THR A 239 10.85 1.03 1.01
C THR A 239 10.61 -0.34 0.38
N GLU A 240 10.31 -1.32 1.24
CA GLU A 240 10.08 -2.71 0.86
C GLU A 240 8.92 -2.87 -0.15
N ASP A 241 7.94 -1.99 -0.06
CA ASP A 241 6.77 -1.94 -0.90
C ASP A 241 7.08 -1.47 -2.34
N LEU A 242 7.85 -0.39 -2.45
CA LEU A 242 8.33 0.13 -3.73
C LEU A 242 9.22 -0.91 -4.42
N ASP A 243 10.17 -1.47 -3.68
CA ASP A 243 11.11 -2.47 -4.18
C ASP A 243 10.37 -3.71 -4.73
N LEU A 244 9.49 -4.32 -3.93
CA LEU A 244 8.69 -5.46 -4.36
C LEU A 244 7.84 -5.12 -5.61
N SER A 245 7.22 -3.92 -5.63
CA SER A 245 6.39 -3.48 -6.76
C SER A 245 7.17 -3.45 -8.07
N PHE A 246 8.38 -2.93 -8.04
CA PHE A 246 9.23 -2.82 -9.23
C PHE A 246 9.77 -4.18 -9.66
N ARG A 247 10.20 -5.02 -8.72
CA ARG A 247 10.65 -6.39 -9.01
C ARG A 247 9.53 -7.23 -9.64
N ALA A 248 8.32 -7.14 -9.12
CA ALA A 248 7.17 -7.84 -9.69
C ALA A 248 6.87 -7.38 -11.12
N GLN A 249 6.88 -6.07 -11.38
CA GLN A 249 6.64 -5.52 -12.72
C GLN A 249 7.79 -5.85 -13.70
N LEU A 250 9.04 -5.89 -13.23
CA LEU A 250 10.18 -6.37 -14.03
C LEU A 250 10.09 -7.86 -14.34
N ALA A 251 9.47 -8.66 -13.47
CA ALA A 251 9.14 -10.07 -13.72
C ALA A 251 7.92 -10.26 -14.66
N GLY A 252 7.29 -9.17 -15.13
CA GLY A 252 6.20 -9.20 -16.11
C GLY A 252 4.80 -9.10 -15.50
N TRP A 253 4.66 -8.97 -14.19
CA TRP A 253 3.38 -8.75 -13.50
C TRP A 253 2.85 -7.32 -13.70
N ARG A 254 1.53 -7.17 -13.65
CA ARG A 254 0.85 -5.87 -13.79
C ARG A 254 0.11 -5.50 -12.52
#